data_821823fd840a82e4630be12f36a00413
#
_entry.id   821823fd840a82e4630be12f36a00413
#
_cell.length_a   1.000
_cell.length_b   1.000
_cell.length_c   1.000
_cell.angle_alpha   90.00
_cell.angle_beta   90.00
_cell.angle_gamma   90.00
#
_symmetry.space_group_name_H-M   'P 1'
#
loop_
_entity.id
_entity.type
_entity.pdbx_description
1 polymer ?
#
loop_
_entity_poly.entity_id
_entity_poly.type
_entity_poly.pdbx_seq_one_letter_code
_entity_poly.pdbx_strand_id
1 'polypeptide(L)'
;VNPSTALAAVLADELIRCGLREAVLAPGSRSAPLALALHARAEAGGVRLHVRIDERSASFLALGLAKASRRPVALVCTSGTAAAHFHAAVIEADEAGVPLIVLTADRPPELRGTGASQTIDQLKLYGSAVRWFCELGVPEALPGMAGYWRSLTCRAWGQAAGLGGGHGVPGPVHLNVPLRDPLVPDDGEPAAALTASSGGWPESLDGRPGNRPWTSFADPAAGPGWPAIELPWAERGLIICGDGDYDAEPLLRLAGQAGWPVLAEPSSNARRGPNALPAYAYLLADPGFAAAHRPDVIVSAGRPGLSRGQLACLRGAPGEPPRRHVVLAAGPGRWSDPARTATDVAGSVRLAPGPAGDPAGSAWLAAWRAADAAARAASDEVLAVARPLPDSLSEPLLARTLAAALPDGGLLWAASSLPVRDLDQHMRPRSGLRVLASRGASGIDGLISAAIGAACAHQADGGGPAAALLGDLAFLHDAAGLFIGPDEPRPDLCLVVANNDGGGIFSLLEQAALPVPFERVFGTPHGADLSSLAAAAGIGYHRLERAADLPALLGGPAQGAGAQLARIERARSQYARSQYARSQYARSRGGRAGGAAGDRGGG
;
A
#
# COMPACT_ATOMS: atom_id res chain seq x y z
N VAL A 1 -19.44 4.02 37.39
CA VAL A 1 -18.95 4.00 35.98
C VAL A 1 -20.15 3.85 35.05
N ASN A 2 -20.34 4.79 34.12
CA ASN A 2 -21.41 4.68 33.13
C ASN A 2 -21.10 3.61 32.05
N PRO A 3 -22.14 3.04 31.42
CA PRO A 3 -21.98 1.95 30.47
C PRO A 3 -21.11 2.28 29.25
N SER A 4 -21.18 3.51 28.71
CA SER A 4 -20.38 3.93 27.56
C SER A 4 -18.88 3.96 27.86
N THR A 5 -18.52 4.42 29.07
CA THR A 5 -17.14 4.44 29.56
C THR A 5 -16.63 3.03 29.83
N ALA A 6 -17.45 2.16 30.45
CA ALA A 6 -17.11 0.76 30.71
C ALA A 6 -16.84 -0.03 29.43
N LEU A 7 -17.71 0.08 28.44
CA LEU A 7 -17.52 -0.54 27.12
C LEU A 7 -16.19 -0.10 26.50
N ALA A 8 -15.93 1.22 26.43
CA ALA A 8 -14.74 1.76 25.79
C ALA A 8 -13.45 1.28 26.50
N ALA A 9 -13.46 1.25 27.83
CA ALA A 9 -12.32 0.77 28.60
C ALA A 9 -12.04 -0.73 28.35
N VAL A 10 -13.09 -1.55 28.28
CA VAL A 10 -12.98 -3.00 28.00
C VAL A 10 -12.49 -3.24 26.57
N LEU A 11 -13.01 -2.50 25.57
CA LEU A 11 -12.57 -2.62 24.19
C LEU A 11 -11.08 -2.25 24.05
N ALA A 12 -10.65 -1.11 24.60
CA ALA A 12 -9.27 -0.68 24.53
C ALA A 12 -8.31 -1.67 25.24
N ASP A 13 -8.68 -2.14 26.43
CA ASP A 13 -7.90 -3.13 27.18
C ASP A 13 -7.76 -4.45 26.40
N GLU A 14 -8.87 -4.97 25.85
CA GLU A 14 -8.85 -6.24 25.14
C GLU A 14 -8.11 -6.17 23.80
N LEU A 15 -8.23 -5.06 23.07
CA LEU A 15 -7.43 -4.83 21.85
C LEU A 15 -5.92 -4.87 22.16
N ILE A 16 -5.48 -4.24 23.24
CA ILE A 16 -4.09 -4.26 23.68
C ILE A 16 -3.65 -5.68 24.08
N ARG A 17 -4.50 -6.44 24.78
CA ARG A 17 -4.23 -7.85 25.11
C ARG A 17 -4.13 -8.74 23.88
N CYS A 18 -4.89 -8.44 22.82
CA CYS A 18 -4.76 -9.10 21.51
C CYS A 18 -3.49 -8.72 20.75
N GLY A 19 -2.80 -7.64 21.13
CA GLY A 19 -1.54 -7.21 20.51
C GLY A 19 -1.61 -5.87 19.78
N LEU A 20 -2.65 -5.05 20.01
CA LEU A 20 -2.73 -3.70 19.45
C LEU A 20 -1.55 -2.86 19.96
N ARG A 21 -0.87 -2.18 19.03
CA ARG A 21 0.24 -1.27 19.34
C ARG A 21 0.01 0.16 18.86
N GLU A 22 -0.85 0.31 17.86
CA GLU A 22 -1.14 1.59 17.20
C GLU A 22 -2.65 1.83 17.17
N ALA A 23 -3.06 3.03 17.52
CA ALA A 23 -4.43 3.51 17.36
C ALA A 23 -4.42 4.89 16.72
N VAL A 24 -5.33 5.14 15.79
CA VAL A 24 -5.51 6.43 15.13
C VAL A 24 -6.92 6.95 15.46
N LEU A 25 -6.99 8.19 15.90
CA LEU A 25 -8.20 8.85 16.34
C LEU A 25 -8.43 10.13 15.54
N ALA A 26 -9.64 10.28 14.97
CA ALA A 26 -10.18 11.57 14.57
C ALA A 26 -11.14 12.07 15.67
N PRO A 27 -10.94 13.28 16.22
CA PRO A 27 -11.67 13.77 17.38
C PRO A 27 -13.16 14.01 17.11
N GLY A 28 -14.00 13.73 18.11
CA GLY A 28 -15.41 14.07 18.05
C GLY A 28 -16.15 13.69 19.33
N SER A 29 -17.30 14.32 19.57
CA SER A 29 -18.02 14.19 20.83
C SER A 29 -18.53 12.77 21.08
N ARG A 30 -19.16 12.13 20.06
CA ARG A 30 -19.76 10.78 20.25
C ARG A 30 -18.70 9.71 20.49
N SER A 31 -17.48 9.89 20.01
CA SER A 31 -16.36 8.98 20.26
C SER A 31 -15.60 9.27 21.56
N ALA A 32 -16.02 10.23 22.38
CA ALA A 32 -15.30 10.61 23.61
C ALA A 32 -14.98 9.42 24.54
N PRO A 33 -15.88 8.46 24.78
CA PRO A 33 -15.54 7.30 25.61
C PRO A 33 -14.35 6.51 25.05
N LEU A 34 -14.32 6.24 23.73
CA LEU A 34 -13.24 5.52 23.05
C LEU A 34 -11.95 6.32 23.07
N ALA A 35 -12.03 7.64 22.81
CA ALA A 35 -10.88 8.54 22.83
C ALA A 35 -10.20 8.58 24.21
N LEU A 36 -10.98 8.75 25.26
CA LEU A 36 -10.49 8.80 26.64
C LEU A 36 -9.88 7.45 27.08
N ALA A 37 -10.51 6.34 26.73
CA ALA A 37 -9.99 5.01 27.03
C ALA A 37 -8.65 4.74 26.32
N LEU A 38 -8.52 5.08 25.03
CA LEU A 38 -7.28 4.93 24.28
C LEU A 38 -6.19 5.86 24.78
N HIS A 39 -6.53 7.12 25.10
CA HIS A 39 -5.58 8.08 25.68
C HIS A 39 -5.01 7.58 27.00
N ALA A 40 -5.87 7.12 27.92
CA ALA A 40 -5.43 6.58 29.20
C ALA A 40 -4.48 5.37 29.04
N ARG A 41 -4.73 4.52 28.05
CA ARG A 41 -3.85 3.38 27.73
C ARG A 41 -2.55 3.82 27.06
N ALA A 42 -2.57 4.91 26.29
CA ALA A 42 -1.36 5.50 25.70
C ALA A 42 -0.45 6.10 26.78
N GLU A 43 -1.00 6.86 27.73
CA GLU A 43 -0.26 7.38 28.88
C GLU A 43 0.38 6.26 29.74
N ALA A 44 -0.28 5.10 29.81
CA ALA A 44 0.26 3.92 30.48
C ALA A 44 1.28 3.12 29.61
N GLY A 45 1.61 3.58 28.41
CA GLY A 45 2.55 2.92 27.50
C GLY A 45 2.02 1.65 26.85
N GLY A 46 0.71 1.40 26.90
CA GLY A 46 0.09 0.19 26.34
C GLY A 46 -0.16 0.25 24.82
N VAL A 47 -0.31 1.45 24.28
CA VAL A 47 -0.57 1.70 22.85
C VAL A 47 0.02 3.05 22.46
N ARG A 48 0.43 3.23 21.20
CA ARG A 48 0.73 4.56 20.65
C ARG A 48 -0.56 5.12 20.03
N LEU A 49 -0.95 6.30 20.48
CA LEU A 49 -2.12 7.01 19.97
C LEU A 49 -1.68 8.11 19.02
N HIS A 50 -2.30 8.15 17.84
CA HIS A 50 -2.11 9.18 16.82
C HIS A 50 -3.41 9.93 16.62
N VAL A 51 -3.40 11.24 16.80
CA VAL A 51 -4.58 12.10 16.60
C VAL A 51 -4.44 12.88 15.30
N ARG A 52 -5.49 12.89 14.49
CA ARG A 52 -5.53 13.62 13.21
C ARG A 52 -6.86 14.34 13.08
N ILE A 53 -6.80 15.57 12.54
CA ILE A 53 -7.99 16.43 12.39
C ILE A 53 -8.89 15.92 11.25
N ASP A 54 -8.31 15.54 10.12
CA ASP A 54 -9.01 15.08 8.93
C ASP A 54 -9.17 13.56 8.98
N GLU A 55 -10.38 13.06 8.93
CA GLU A 55 -10.69 11.63 9.02
C GLU A 55 -10.10 10.84 7.85
N ARG A 56 -10.10 11.40 6.65
CA ARG A 56 -9.47 10.74 5.49
C ARG A 56 -7.98 10.56 5.73
N SER A 57 -7.27 11.60 6.14
CA SER A 57 -5.86 11.53 6.50
C SER A 57 -5.60 10.56 7.66
N ALA A 58 -6.46 10.56 8.68
CA ALA A 58 -6.42 9.59 9.79
C ALA A 58 -6.49 8.15 9.28
N SER A 59 -7.40 7.86 8.37
CA SER A 59 -7.62 6.51 7.85
C SER A 59 -6.44 6.00 7.00
N PHE A 60 -5.84 6.87 6.19
CA PHE A 60 -4.64 6.52 5.42
C PHE A 60 -3.37 6.43 6.29
N LEU A 61 -3.29 7.22 7.37
CA LEU A 61 -2.24 7.03 8.38
C LEU A 61 -2.33 5.63 8.99
N ALA A 62 -3.54 5.22 9.40
CA ALA A 62 -3.78 3.87 9.92
C ALA A 62 -3.44 2.78 8.90
N LEU A 63 -3.79 2.99 7.63
CA LEU A 63 -3.41 2.10 6.52
C LEU A 63 -1.89 1.95 6.42
N GLY A 64 -1.14 3.05 6.45
CA GLY A 64 0.32 3.04 6.38
C GLY A 64 0.96 2.33 7.57
N LEU A 65 0.50 2.62 8.79
CA LEU A 65 0.91 1.94 10.02
C LEU A 65 0.69 0.42 9.94
N ALA A 66 -0.52 0.01 9.53
CA ALA A 66 -0.88 -1.40 9.43
C ALA A 66 -0.12 -2.12 8.31
N LYS A 67 0.07 -1.48 7.15
CA LYS A 67 0.82 -2.06 6.01
C LYS A 67 2.30 -2.27 6.36
N ALA A 68 2.92 -1.33 7.06
CA ALA A 68 4.32 -1.44 7.43
C ALA A 68 4.56 -2.41 8.59
N SER A 69 3.71 -2.38 9.63
CA SER A 69 3.84 -3.25 10.81
C SER A 69 3.30 -4.66 10.60
N ARG A 70 2.43 -4.87 9.58
CA ARG A 70 1.69 -6.13 9.36
C ARG A 70 0.80 -6.53 10.56
N ARG A 71 0.34 -5.55 11.34
CA ARG A 71 -0.47 -5.73 12.54
C ARG A 71 -1.77 -4.94 12.42
N PRO A 72 -2.88 -5.42 13.00
CA PRO A 72 -4.08 -4.63 13.09
C PRO A 72 -3.85 -3.28 13.79
N VAL A 73 -4.38 -2.22 13.19
CA VAL A 73 -4.39 -0.85 13.73
C VAL A 73 -5.83 -0.46 13.99
N ALA A 74 -6.10 0.09 15.18
CA ALA A 74 -7.41 0.64 15.50
C ALA A 74 -7.57 2.03 14.87
N LEU A 75 -8.73 2.26 14.24
CA LEU A 75 -9.08 3.52 13.60
C LEU A 75 -10.43 3.99 14.13
N VAL A 76 -10.47 5.15 14.77
CA VAL A 76 -11.63 5.63 15.53
C VAL A 76 -12.10 6.98 15.03
N CYS A 77 -13.42 7.13 14.83
CA CYS A 77 -14.03 8.44 14.59
C CYS A 77 -15.39 8.58 15.31
N THR A 78 -15.90 9.80 15.28
CA THR A 78 -17.24 10.10 15.73
C THR A 78 -18.30 9.63 14.71
N SER A 79 -19.57 9.92 14.95
CA SER A 79 -20.68 9.55 14.07
C SER A 79 -20.86 10.52 12.92
N GLY A 80 -21.67 10.13 11.94
CA GLY A 80 -22.04 10.95 10.79
C GLY A 80 -21.03 10.82 9.66
N THR A 81 -20.78 11.93 8.96
CA THR A 81 -19.89 11.95 7.78
C THR A 81 -18.44 11.57 8.08
N ALA A 82 -18.00 11.71 9.33
CA ALA A 82 -16.68 11.25 9.77
C ALA A 82 -16.40 9.78 9.36
N ALA A 83 -17.36 8.89 9.61
CA ALA A 83 -17.27 7.50 9.22
C ALA A 83 -17.15 7.31 7.68
N ALA A 84 -17.85 8.13 6.89
CA ALA A 84 -17.81 8.04 5.43
C ALA A 84 -16.43 8.42 4.86
N HIS A 85 -15.66 9.29 5.51
CA HIS A 85 -14.31 9.66 5.08
C HIS A 85 -13.28 8.54 5.20
N PHE A 86 -13.56 7.48 5.96
CA PHE A 86 -12.70 6.31 6.04
C PHE A 86 -12.81 5.38 4.82
N HIS A 87 -13.86 5.50 4.02
CA HIS A 87 -14.23 4.51 3.01
C HIS A 87 -13.12 4.24 2.00
N ALA A 88 -12.43 5.27 1.52
CA ALA A 88 -11.35 5.11 0.54
C ALA A 88 -10.19 4.27 1.08
N ALA A 89 -9.75 4.53 2.32
CA ALA A 89 -8.70 3.76 2.96
C ALA A 89 -9.15 2.32 3.29
N VAL A 90 -10.43 2.14 3.63
CA VAL A 90 -11.02 0.79 3.88
C VAL A 90 -11.02 -0.03 2.59
N ILE A 91 -11.36 0.56 1.43
CA ILE A 91 -11.29 -0.12 0.12
C ILE A 91 -9.83 -0.51 -0.20
N GLU A 92 -8.88 0.42 -0.06
CA GLU A 92 -7.46 0.09 -0.29
C GLU A 92 -6.98 -1.01 0.66
N ALA A 93 -7.38 -0.96 1.94
CA ALA A 93 -7.04 -1.98 2.93
C ALA A 93 -7.63 -3.35 2.60
N ASP A 94 -8.90 -3.39 2.15
CA ASP A 94 -9.56 -4.62 1.73
C ASP A 94 -8.82 -5.25 0.54
N GLU A 95 -8.59 -4.46 -0.49
CA GLU A 95 -7.94 -4.92 -1.70
C GLU A 95 -6.47 -5.31 -1.49
N ALA A 96 -5.73 -4.60 -0.64
CA ALA A 96 -4.33 -4.88 -0.33
C ALA A 96 -4.12 -5.91 0.80
N GLY A 97 -5.17 -6.38 1.46
CA GLY A 97 -5.07 -7.31 2.58
C GLY A 97 -4.44 -6.67 3.83
N VAL A 98 -4.70 -5.39 4.09
CA VAL A 98 -4.13 -4.64 5.22
C VAL A 98 -5.09 -4.66 6.41
N PRO A 99 -4.65 -5.10 7.59
CA PRO A 99 -5.52 -5.27 8.75
C PRO A 99 -5.87 -3.94 9.42
N LEU A 100 -7.15 -3.56 9.42
CA LEU A 100 -7.68 -2.41 10.14
C LEU A 100 -8.85 -2.82 11.04
N ILE A 101 -8.95 -2.23 12.23
CA ILE A 101 -10.10 -2.34 13.11
C ILE A 101 -10.78 -0.98 13.18
N VAL A 102 -11.82 -0.80 12.38
CA VAL A 102 -12.54 0.48 12.24
C VAL A 102 -13.64 0.52 13.30
N LEU A 103 -13.55 1.50 14.19
CA LEU A 103 -14.47 1.76 15.29
C LEU A 103 -15.20 3.08 15.01
N THR A 104 -16.44 3.01 14.51
CA THR A 104 -17.27 4.19 14.29
C THR A 104 -18.24 4.38 15.45
N ALA A 105 -18.06 5.43 16.22
CA ALA A 105 -19.06 5.79 17.22
C ALA A 105 -20.37 6.18 16.53
N ASP A 106 -21.51 5.80 17.12
CA ASP A 106 -22.82 6.07 16.53
C ASP A 106 -23.83 6.56 17.58
N ARG A 107 -24.93 7.14 17.12
CA ARG A 107 -26.09 7.41 17.95
C ARG A 107 -26.81 6.09 18.27
N PRO A 108 -27.42 6.01 19.47
CA PRO A 108 -28.20 4.84 19.81
C PRO A 108 -29.47 4.75 18.93
N PRO A 109 -30.09 3.56 18.82
CA PRO A 109 -31.20 3.31 17.89
C PRO A 109 -32.37 4.29 17.99
N GLU A 110 -32.68 4.78 19.20
CA GLU A 110 -33.78 5.73 19.45
C GLU A 110 -33.59 7.09 18.79
N LEU A 111 -32.38 7.44 18.36
CA LEU A 111 -32.07 8.69 17.66
C LEU A 111 -31.96 8.51 16.15
N ARG A 112 -31.98 7.29 15.64
CA ARG A 112 -31.84 7.01 14.20
C ARG A 112 -33.16 7.23 13.48
N GLY A 113 -33.12 7.82 12.26
CA GLY A 113 -34.31 8.08 11.45
C GLY A 113 -35.19 9.23 11.97
N THR A 114 -34.77 9.95 13.00
CA THR A 114 -35.54 11.03 13.63
C THR A 114 -35.12 12.43 13.19
N GLY A 115 -34.10 12.57 12.34
CA GLY A 115 -33.51 13.85 12.02
C GLY A 115 -32.54 14.38 13.09
N ALA A 116 -32.13 13.54 14.05
CA ALA A 116 -31.18 13.93 15.07
C ALA A 116 -29.85 14.39 14.45
N SER A 117 -29.23 15.41 15.06
CA SER A 117 -27.99 16.01 14.55
C SER A 117 -26.87 14.98 14.43
N GLN A 118 -26.13 15.05 13.31
CA GLN A 118 -24.94 14.22 13.02
C GLN A 118 -25.25 12.70 13.13
N THR A 119 -26.42 12.30 12.62
CA THR A 119 -26.91 10.92 12.62
C THR A 119 -27.19 10.50 11.18
N ILE A 120 -26.56 9.42 10.75
CA ILE A 120 -26.76 8.78 9.44
C ILE A 120 -26.95 7.27 9.65
N ASP A 121 -27.28 6.55 8.61
CA ASP A 121 -27.21 5.08 8.63
C ASP A 121 -25.75 4.64 8.48
N GLN A 122 -25.15 4.13 9.56
CA GLN A 122 -23.79 3.60 9.60
C GLN A 122 -23.75 2.07 9.50
N LEU A 123 -24.93 1.42 9.41
CA LEU A 123 -24.98 -0.04 9.33
C LEU A 123 -24.41 -0.52 8.01
N LYS A 124 -23.34 -1.31 8.08
CA LYS A 124 -22.62 -1.82 6.91
C LYS A 124 -22.17 -0.70 5.94
N LEU A 125 -21.80 0.45 6.46
CA LEU A 125 -21.41 1.63 5.67
C LEU A 125 -20.34 1.31 4.63
N TYR A 126 -19.43 0.40 4.92
CA TYR A 126 -18.35 0.00 4.00
C TYR A 126 -18.72 -1.21 3.11
N GLY A 127 -19.95 -1.70 3.17
CA GLY A 127 -20.46 -2.77 2.31
C GLY A 127 -19.62 -4.03 2.36
N SER A 128 -19.16 -4.46 1.18
CA SER A 128 -18.31 -5.64 1.02
C SER A 128 -16.81 -5.38 1.23
N ALA A 129 -16.41 -4.14 1.47
CA ALA A 129 -15.00 -3.77 1.65
C ALA A 129 -14.47 -4.05 3.07
N VAL A 130 -15.14 -4.91 3.84
CA VAL A 130 -14.72 -5.36 5.16
C VAL A 130 -14.82 -6.87 5.29
N ARG A 131 -13.88 -7.48 6.03
CA ARG A 131 -13.91 -8.93 6.31
C ARG A 131 -15.06 -9.31 7.20
N TRP A 132 -15.46 -8.42 8.08
CA TRP A 132 -16.51 -8.61 9.03
C TRP A 132 -17.07 -7.27 9.51
N PHE A 133 -18.39 -7.23 9.70
CA PHE A 133 -19.11 -6.13 10.28
C PHE A 133 -19.85 -6.59 11.53
N CYS A 134 -19.83 -5.78 12.58
CA CYS A 134 -20.67 -5.96 13.74
C CYS A 134 -21.17 -4.60 14.26
N GLU A 135 -22.48 -4.51 14.47
CA GLU A 135 -23.03 -3.46 15.32
C GLU A 135 -23.04 -3.97 16.76
N LEU A 136 -22.40 -3.24 17.67
CA LEU A 136 -22.46 -3.53 19.08
C LEU A 136 -23.85 -3.17 19.61
N GLY A 137 -24.34 -3.91 20.59
CA GLY A 137 -25.50 -3.46 21.38
C GLY A 137 -25.16 -2.17 22.11
N VAL A 138 -26.17 -1.33 22.36
CA VAL A 138 -26.00 -0.19 23.26
C VAL A 138 -25.52 -0.72 24.62
N PRO A 139 -24.45 -0.13 25.19
CA PRO A 139 -23.89 -0.66 26.44
C PRO A 139 -24.87 -0.49 27.60
N GLU A 140 -25.00 -1.54 28.41
CA GLU A 140 -25.83 -1.59 29.59
C GLU A 140 -25.06 -2.25 30.74
N ALA A 141 -25.38 -1.86 31.98
CA ALA A 141 -24.76 -2.43 33.19
C ALA A 141 -25.47 -3.73 33.57
N LEU A 142 -25.27 -4.80 32.79
CA LEU A 142 -25.85 -6.11 32.99
C LEU A 142 -24.75 -7.18 33.16
N PRO A 143 -25.01 -8.25 33.93
CA PRO A 143 -24.09 -9.39 34.01
C PRO A 143 -23.89 -10.04 32.64
N GLY A 144 -22.64 -10.42 32.32
CA GLY A 144 -22.25 -11.04 31.05
C GLY A 144 -21.79 -10.07 30.00
N MET A 145 -21.96 -8.75 30.18
CA MET A 145 -21.57 -7.76 29.17
C MET A 145 -20.06 -7.62 29.01
N ALA A 146 -19.28 -7.73 30.07
CA ALA A 146 -17.82 -7.70 29.99
C ALA A 146 -17.29 -8.88 29.14
N GLY A 147 -17.78 -10.07 29.36
CA GLY A 147 -17.44 -11.25 28.58
C GLY A 147 -17.83 -11.13 27.12
N TYR A 148 -19.02 -10.59 26.84
CA TYR A 148 -19.50 -10.31 25.48
C TYR A 148 -18.57 -9.33 24.75
N TRP A 149 -18.25 -8.16 25.33
CA TRP A 149 -17.40 -7.16 24.72
C TRP A 149 -15.98 -7.69 24.45
N ARG A 150 -15.40 -8.42 25.39
CA ARG A 150 -14.09 -9.05 25.25
C ARG A 150 -14.05 -10.09 24.14
N SER A 151 -15.01 -11.00 24.14
CA SER A 151 -15.12 -12.04 23.09
C SER A 151 -15.32 -11.46 21.70
N LEU A 152 -16.16 -10.40 21.58
CA LEU A 152 -16.40 -9.69 20.34
C LEU A 152 -15.12 -8.99 19.85
N THR A 153 -14.37 -8.34 20.76
CA THR A 153 -13.10 -7.67 20.45
C THR A 153 -12.07 -8.67 19.93
N CYS A 154 -11.93 -9.83 20.58
CA CYS A 154 -11.05 -10.90 20.08
C CYS A 154 -11.48 -11.39 18.69
N ARG A 155 -12.79 -11.51 18.44
CA ARG A 155 -13.28 -11.88 17.10
C ARG A 155 -12.93 -10.85 16.06
N ALA A 156 -13.11 -9.55 16.35
CA ALA A 156 -12.72 -8.47 15.45
C ALA A 156 -11.22 -8.51 15.13
N TRP A 157 -10.39 -8.71 16.16
CA TRP A 157 -8.95 -8.91 16.00
C TRP A 157 -8.63 -10.08 15.08
N GLY A 158 -9.19 -11.24 15.35
CA GLY A 158 -8.95 -12.45 14.55
C GLY A 158 -9.36 -12.31 13.10
N GLN A 159 -10.51 -11.68 12.84
CA GLN A 159 -10.97 -11.40 11.47
C GLN A 159 -10.06 -10.38 10.75
N ALA A 160 -9.65 -9.32 11.44
CA ALA A 160 -8.74 -8.33 10.87
C ALA A 160 -7.36 -8.93 10.55
N ALA A 161 -6.83 -9.75 11.44
CA ALA A 161 -5.53 -10.41 11.27
C ALA A 161 -5.55 -11.62 10.34
N GLY A 162 -6.73 -12.02 9.81
CA GLY A 162 -6.86 -13.21 8.97
C GLY A 162 -6.80 -14.54 9.73
N LEU A 163 -6.93 -14.51 11.07
CA LEU A 163 -6.86 -15.70 11.94
C LEU A 163 -8.23 -16.37 12.17
N GLY A 164 -9.31 -15.69 11.82
CA GLY A 164 -10.69 -16.06 12.18
C GLY A 164 -11.36 -17.14 11.32
N GLY A 165 -10.63 -17.90 10.51
CA GLY A 165 -11.16 -19.07 9.78
C GLY A 165 -12.01 -18.77 8.54
N GLY A 166 -12.40 -17.53 8.27
CA GLY A 166 -13.29 -17.19 7.15
C GLY A 166 -12.58 -16.95 5.82
N HIS A 167 -11.56 -16.14 5.82
CA HIS A 167 -10.86 -15.73 4.59
C HIS A 167 -9.36 -16.04 4.57
N GLY A 168 -8.74 -16.30 5.72
CA GLY A 168 -7.30 -16.59 5.82
C GLY A 168 -6.38 -15.45 5.33
N VAL A 169 -6.95 -14.29 5.00
CA VAL A 169 -6.25 -13.12 4.51
C VAL A 169 -6.61 -11.92 5.38
N PRO A 170 -5.64 -11.18 5.90
CA PRO A 170 -5.89 -9.96 6.66
C PRO A 170 -6.75 -8.94 5.91
N GLY A 171 -7.36 -8.03 6.64
CA GLY A 171 -8.13 -6.96 6.03
C GLY A 171 -8.93 -6.15 7.05
N PRO A 172 -9.68 -5.14 6.61
CA PRO A 172 -10.43 -4.29 7.52
C PRO A 172 -11.65 -5.01 8.10
N VAL A 173 -11.98 -4.69 9.35
CA VAL A 173 -13.24 -5.02 10.01
C VAL A 173 -13.92 -3.74 10.50
N HIS A 174 -15.24 -3.74 10.59
CA HIS A 174 -16.01 -2.58 11.02
C HIS A 174 -16.85 -2.92 12.25
N LEU A 175 -16.62 -2.20 13.33
CA LEU A 175 -17.41 -2.19 14.55
C LEU A 175 -18.18 -0.85 14.63
N ASN A 176 -19.51 -0.89 14.48
CA ASN A 176 -20.35 0.26 14.73
C ASN A 176 -20.72 0.28 16.22
N VAL A 177 -20.40 1.38 16.92
CA VAL A 177 -20.46 1.47 18.39
C VAL A 177 -21.50 2.50 18.81
N PRO A 178 -22.76 2.09 19.04
CA PRO A 178 -23.79 3.01 19.51
C PRO A 178 -23.55 3.36 20.99
N LEU A 179 -23.47 4.66 21.28
CA LEU A 179 -23.18 5.18 22.61
C LEU A 179 -24.27 6.15 23.06
N ARG A 180 -24.79 5.95 24.29
CA ARG A 180 -25.70 6.86 24.98
C ARG A 180 -24.94 7.80 25.91
N ASP A 181 -25.51 8.97 26.16
CA ASP A 181 -25.04 9.85 27.22
C ASP A 181 -25.23 9.17 28.60
N PRO A 182 -24.33 9.43 29.56
CA PRO A 182 -23.17 10.30 29.50
C PRO A 182 -22.01 9.69 28.69
N LEU A 183 -21.27 10.55 27.95
CA LEU A 183 -20.15 10.17 27.10
C LEU A 183 -18.78 10.40 27.75
N VAL A 184 -18.78 10.92 28.96
CA VAL A 184 -17.58 11.16 29.75
C VAL A 184 -17.67 10.38 31.07
N PRO A 185 -16.55 10.05 31.71
CA PRO A 185 -16.56 9.43 33.02
C PRO A 185 -17.38 10.24 34.03
N ASP A 186 -17.98 9.57 34.99
CA ASP A 186 -18.65 10.20 36.11
C ASP A 186 -17.62 11.01 36.94
N ASP A 187 -18.10 12.01 37.67
CA ASP A 187 -17.24 12.99 38.36
C ASP A 187 -16.11 12.35 39.14
N GLY A 188 -14.88 12.75 38.80
CA GLY A 188 -13.64 12.47 39.55
C GLY A 188 -12.93 11.16 39.22
N GLU A 189 -13.42 10.30 38.33
CA GLU A 189 -12.74 9.05 37.96
C GLU A 189 -11.92 9.24 36.69
N PRO A 190 -10.57 9.17 36.74
CA PRO A 190 -9.77 9.08 35.52
C PRO A 190 -10.16 7.82 34.73
N ALA A 191 -10.27 7.91 33.42
CA ALA A 191 -10.55 6.75 32.54
C ALA A 191 -9.54 5.58 32.74
N ALA A 192 -8.37 5.86 33.31
CA ALA A 192 -7.35 4.88 33.72
C ALA A 192 -7.73 4.09 34.99
N ALA A 193 -8.59 4.63 35.85
CA ALA A 193 -8.99 3.99 37.12
C ALA A 193 -10.06 2.90 36.94
N LEU A 194 -10.50 2.62 35.73
CA LEU A 194 -11.51 1.59 35.40
C LEU A 194 -10.97 0.16 35.46
N THR A 195 -9.79 -0.06 36.04
CA THR A 195 -9.27 -1.38 36.35
C THR A 195 -9.65 -1.78 37.77
N ALA A 196 -10.21 -2.97 37.92
CA ALA A 196 -10.33 -3.78 39.15
C ALA A 196 -11.30 -3.36 40.26
N SER A 197 -11.79 -2.12 40.35
CA SER A 197 -12.57 -1.69 41.54
C SER A 197 -13.74 -0.77 41.24
N SER A 198 -14.32 -0.82 40.06
CA SER A 198 -15.49 0.01 39.73
C SER A 198 -16.70 -0.40 40.58
N GLY A 199 -16.77 0.14 41.82
CA GLY A 199 -17.91 -0.03 42.69
C GLY A 199 -19.22 0.33 41.98
N GLY A 200 -20.13 -0.62 41.91
CA GLY A 200 -21.43 -0.46 41.26
C GLY A 200 -21.59 -1.15 39.90
N TRP A 201 -20.55 -1.75 39.31
CA TRP A 201 -20.71 -2.60 38.14
C TRP A 201 -21.13 -4.02 38.56
N PRO A 202 -22.07 -4.69 37.85
CA PRO A 202 -22.63 -5.99 38.31
C PRO A 202 -21.65 -7.18 38.23
N GLU A 203 -20.51 -6.99 37.54
CA GLU A 203 -19.45 -8.00 37.38
C GLU A 203 -18.07 -7.34 37.27
N SER A 204 -16.98 -8.13 37.33
CA SER A 204 -15.64 -7.58 37.07
C SER A 204 -15.47 -7.21 35.60
N LEU A 205 -14.93 -6.03 35.33
CA LEU A 205 -14.54 -5.58 34.00
C LEU A 205 -13.13 -6.06 33.61
N ASP A 206 -12.43 -6.77 34.49
CA ASP A 206 -11.08 -7.24 34.25
C ASP A 206 -10.99 -8.28 33.13
N GLY A 207 -9.87 -8.28 32.42
CA GLY A 207 -9.52 -9.32 31.48
C GLY A 207 -8.94 -10.57 32.16
N ARG A 208 -8.57 -11.56 31.35
CA ARG A 208 -7.95 -12.79 31.88
C ARG A 208 -6.63 -12.48 32.61
N PRO A 209 -6.30 -13.25 33.67
CA PRO A 209 -5.03 -13.12 34.39
C PRO A 209 -3.83 -13.26 33.46
N GLY A 210 -2.71 -12.59 33.80
CA GLY A 210 -1.47 -12.66 33.02
C GLY A 210 -1.53 -11.92 31.68
N ASN A 211 -2.38 -10.91 31.58
CA ASN A 211 -2.55 -10.09 30.37
C ASN A 211 -2.90 -10.88 29.10
N ARG A 212 -3.48 -12.07 29.25
CA ARG A 212 -3.89 -12.91 28.13
C ARG A 212 -5.18 -12.38 27.51
N PRO A 213 -5.35 -12.49 26.16
CA PRO A 213 -6.61 -12.16 25.51
C PRO A 213 -7.74 -13.10 25.98
N TRP A 214 -8.97 -12.64 25.91
CA TRP A 214 -10.15 -13.42 26.27
C TRP A 214 -10.28 -14.69 25.45
N THR A 215 -9.99 -14.59 24.16
CA THR A 215 -9.88 -15.71 23.22
C THR A 215 -8.53 -15.64 22.53
N SER A 216 -7.72 -16.69 22.64
CA SER A 216 -6.46 -16.83 21.94
C SER A 216 -6.66 -17.59 20.63
N PHE A 217 -5.92 -17.19 19.59
CA PHE A 217 -5.88 -17.89 18.31
C PHE A 217 -4.65 -18.80 18.28
N ALA A 218 -4.81 -20.01 17.75
CA ALA A 218 -3.66 -20.85 17.43
C ALA A 218 -2.84 -20.20 16.31
N ASP A 219 -1.51 -20.40 16.35
CA ASP A 219 -0.63 -19.92 15.29
C ASP A 219 -1.03 -20.57 13.95
N PRO A 220 -1.45 -19.79 12.93
CA PRO A 220 -1.79 -20.34 11.63
C PRO A 220 -0.61 -21.02 10.94
N ALA A 221 0.63 -20.66 11.29
CA ALA A 221 1.84 -21.34 10.80
C ALA A 221 1.98 -22.78 11.35
N ALA A 222 1.28 -23.12 12.44
CA ALA A 222 1.26 -24.45 13.01
C ALA A 222 0.21 -25.38 12.37
N GLY A 223 -0.68 -24.87 11.50
CA GLY A 223 -1.68 -25.65 10.76
C GLY A 223 -1.14 -26.17 9.42
N PRO A 224 -1.89 -27.07 8.74
CA PRO A 224 -1.59 -27.43 7.37
C PRO A 224 -1.78 -26.16 6.51
N GLY A 225 -0.68 -25.50 6.19
CA GLY A 225 -0.67 -24.39 5.23
C GLY A 225 -1.25 -24.83 3.88
N TRP A 226 -1.46 -23.89 2.98
CA TRP A 226 -1.80 -24.24 1.60
C TRP A 226 -0.82 -25.29 1.07
N PRO A 227 -1.33 -26.31 0.35
CA PRO A 227 -0.48 -27.35 -0.15
C PRO A 227 0.61 -26.79 -1.05
N ALA A 228 1.81 -27.31 -0.87
CA ALA A 228 2.87 -27.12 -1.85
C ALA A 228 2.56 -27.98 -3.07
N ILE A 229 2.78 -27.42 -4.27
CA ILE A 229 2.73 -28.21 -5.48
C ILE A 229 4.13 -28.49 -6.00
N GLU A 230 4.30 -29.68 -6.61
CA GLU A 230 5.49 -30.02 -7.34
C GLU A 230 5.35 -29.54 -8.78
N LEU A 231 6.32 -28.75 -9.23
CA LEU A 231 6.37 -28.19 -10.56
C LEU A 231 7.43 -28.93 -11.36
N PRO A 232 7.07 -29.58 -12.47
CA PRO A 232 8.06 -30.15 -13.39
C PRO A 232 9.04 -29.07 -13.84
N TRP A 233 10.32 -29.43 -13.94
CA TRP A 233 11.30 -28.51 -14.50
C TRP A 233 10.95 -28.16 -15.95
N ALA A 234 11.09 -26.90 -16.31
CA ALA A 234 10.89 -26.41 -17.66
C ALA A 234 12.02 -25.43 -18.01
N GLU A 235 12.53 -25.49 -19.21
CA GLU A 235 13.59 -24.59 -19.67
C GLU A 235 13.09 -23.15 -19.71
N ARG A 236 11.87 -22.91 -20.21
CA ARG A 236 11.29 -21.59 -20.46
C ARG A 236 10.32 -21.20 -19.33
N GLY A 237 10.87 -21.06 -18.13
CA GLY A 237 10.09 -20.60 -16.98
C GLY A 237 10.31 -19.13 -16.67
N LEU A 238 9.37 -18.54 -15.94
CA LEU A 238 9.39 -17.13 -15.55
C LEU A 238 8.77 -16.96 -14.16
N ILE A 239 9.35 -16.09 -13.33
CA ILE A 239 8.77 -15.69 -12.05
C ILE A 239 8.31 -14.24 -12.15
N ILE A 240 7.06 -13.96 -11.75
CA ILE A 240 6.47 -12.63 -11.73
C ILE A 240 6.08 -12.27 -10.31
N CYS A 241 6.62 -11.16 -9.80
CA CYS A 241 6.41 -10.70 -8.44
C CYS A 241 5.74 -9.32 -8.44
N GLY A 242 4.48 -9.24 -8.02
CA GLY A 242 3.73 -8.01 -7.82
C GLY A 242 3.68 -7.55 -6.36
N ASP A 243 2.98 -6.45 -6.08
CA ASP A 243 2.77 -5.93 -4.73
C ASP A 243 2.11 -6.97 -3.82
N GLY A 244 2.55 -7.07 -2.59
CA GLY A 244 1.92 -7.97 -1.61
C GLY A 244 2.77 -8.19 -0.37
N ASP A 245 2.13 -8.79 0.62
CA ASP A 245 2.77 -9.22 1.85
C ASP A 245 3.10 -10.71 1.78
N TYR A 246 4.26 -11.05 1.22
CA TYR A 246 4.78 -12.41 1.12
C TYR A 246 6.30 -12.41 1.24
N ASP A 247 6.86 -13.55 1.65
CA ASP A 247 8.30 -13.75 1.62
C ASP A 247 8.75 -14.07 0.18
N ALA A 248 9.56 -13.18 -0.39
CA ALA A 248 10.10 -13.34 -1.74
C ALA A 248 11.27 -14.35 -1.80
N GLU A 249 11.89 -14.69 -0.68
CA GLU A 249 13.10 -15.52 -0.65
C GLU A 249 12.91 -16.92 -1.24
N PRO A 250 11.81 -17.65 -0.98
CA PRO A 250 11.55 -18.93 -1.64
C PRO A 250 11.46 -18.82 -3.17
N LEU A 251 10.88 -17.71 -3.68
CA LEU A 251 10.78 -17.46 -5.12
C LEU A 251 12.14 -17.17 -5.76
N LEU A 252 12.98 -16.40 -5.08
CA LEU A 252 14.32 -16.09 -5.55
C LEU A 252 15.22 -17.34 -5.56
N ARG A 253 15.07 -18.21 -4.55
CA ARG A 253 15.74 -19.52 -4.55
C ARG A 253 15.25 -20.42 -5.70
N LEU A 254 13.92 -20.47 -5.93
CA LEU A 254 13.33 -21.18 -7.06
C LEU A 254 13.90 -20.67 -8.38
N ALA A 255 13.99 -19.34 -8.56
CA ALA A 255 14.58 -18.73 -9.75
C ALA A 255 16.03 -19.16 -9.98
N GLY A 256 16.85 -19.22 -8.92
CA GLY A 256 18.22 -19.69 -8.99
C GLY A 256 18.30 -21.17 -9.35
N GLN A 257 17.49 -22.01 -8.72
CA GLN A 257 17.46 -23.47 -8.97
C GLN A 257 16.98 -23.83 -10.37
N ALA A 258 16.04 -23.03 -10.91
CA ALA A 258 15.43 -23.30 -12.22
C ALA A 258 16.15 -22.60 -13.38
N GLY A 259 17.01 -21.62 -13.12
CA GLY A 259 17.59 -20.77 -14.15
C GLY A 259 16.56 -19.85 -14.79
N TRP A 260 15.58 -19.35 -14.01
CA TRP A 260 14.48 -18.53 -14.52
C TRP A 260 14.65 -17.04 -14.22
N PRO A 261 14.28 -16.16 -15.17
CA PRO A 261 14.20 -14.73 -14.93
C PRO A 261 13.15 -14.38 -13.87
N VAL A 262 13.37 -13.28 -13.13
CA VAL A 262 12.45 -12.71 -12.17
C VAL A 262 12.05 -11.31 -12.64
N LEU A 263 10.77 -11.12 -12.91
CA LEU A 263 10.15 -9.83 -13.25
C LEU A 263 9.44 -9.30 -12.00
N ALA A 264 10.14 -8.45 -11.26
CA ALA A 264 9.69 -8.00 -9.95
C ALA A 264 9.31 -6.51 -9.97
N GLU A 265 8.05 -6.19 -9.65
CA GLU A 265 7.62 -4.82 -9.40
C GLU A 265 8.34 -4.25 -8.16
N PRO A 266 8.54 -2.94 -8.03
CA PRO A 266 9.29 -2.35 -6.92
C PRO A 266 8.76 -2.76 -5.53
N SER A 267 7.45 -2.67 -5.32
CA SER A 267 6.80 -2.99 -4.03
C SER A 267 6.63 -4.48 -3.75
N SER A 268 7.05 -5.36 -4.67
CA SER A 268 7.16 -6.81 -4.42
C SER A 268 8.27 -7.17 -3.44
N ASN A 269 9.25 -6.27 -3.27
CA ASN A 269 10.49 -6.51 -2.52
C ASN A 269 11.31 -7.73 -3.01
N ALA A 270 11.00 -8.24 -4.22
CA ALA A 270 11.70 -9.32 -4.89
C ALA A 270 12.74 -8.84 -5.91
N ARG A 271 12.91 -7.51 -6.10
CA ARG A 271 13.84 -6.92 -7.07
C ARG A 271 15.28 -6.97 -6.53
N ARG A 272 15.78 -8.18 -6.33
CA ARG A 272 17.15 -8.45 -5.83
C ARG A 272 17.69 -9.79 -6.37
N GLY A 273 18.99 -9.97 -6.27
CA GLY A 273 19.65 -11.17 -6.76
C GLY A 273 19.90 -11.19 -8.27
N PRO A 274 20.64 -12.20 -8.77
CA PRO A 274 21.19 -12.22 -10.14
C PRO A 274 20.13 -12.46 -11.23
N ASN A 275 18.97 -12.98 -10.88
CA ASN A 275 17.89 -13.29 -11.84
C ASN A 275 16.86 -12.16 -11.95
N ALA A 276 16.93 -11.13 -11.10
CA ALA A 276 16.03 -9.99 -11.17
C ALA A 276 16.39 -9.07 -12.34
N LEU A 277 15.46 -8.91 -13.29
CA LEU A 277 15.65 -8.17 -14.52
C LEU A 277 14.85 -6.86 -14.47
N PRO A 278 15.46 -5.72 -14.15
CA PRO A 278 14.74 -4.46 -13.93
C PRO A 278 14.19 -3.82 -15.21
N ALA A 279 14.77 -4.11 -16.39
CA ALA A 279 14.34 -3.55 -17.65
C ALA A 279 13.21 -4.33 -18.34
N TYR A 280 12.60 -5.30 -17.65
CA TYR A 280 11.58 -6.18 -18.23
C TYR A 280 10.41 -5.41 -18.88
N ALA A 281 10.04 -4.24 -18.34
CA ALA A 281 8.95 -3.44 -18.87
C ALA A 281 9.25 -2.96 -20.30
N TYR A 282 10.51 -2.61 -20.59
CA TYR A 282 10.96 -2.25 -21.94
C TYR A 282 11.02 -3.47 -22.86
N LEU A 283 11.57 -4.59 -22.37
CA LEU A 283 11.69 -5.82 -23.14
C LEU A 283 10.33 -6.35 -23.59
N LEU A 284 9.36 -6.39 -22.67
CA LEU A 284 8.01 -6.86 -22.97
C LEU A 284 7.17 -5.85 -23.74
N ALA A 285 7.60 -4.60 -23.88
CA ALA A 285 6.98 -3.62 -24.77
C ALA A 285 7.41 -3.80 -26.23
N ASP A 286 8.50 -4.50 -26.51
CA ASP A 286 8.92 -4.88 -27.85
C ASP A 286 8.19 -6.16 -28.28
N PRO A 287 7.34 -6.09 -29.33
CA PRO A 287 6.56 -7.25 -29.76
C PRO A 287 7.43 -8.43 -30.26
N GLY A 288 8.59 -8.14 -30.86
CA GLY A 288 9.50 -9.17 -31.37
C GLY A 288 10.14 -9.95 -30.22
N PHE A 289 10.65 -9.24 -29.20
CA PHE A 289 11.19 -9.86 -28.00
C PHE A 289 10.13 -10.66 -27.26
N ALA A 290 8.95 -10.08 -27.02
CA ALA A 290 7.85 -10.73 -26.32
C ALA A 290 7.38 -12.01 -27.02
N ALA A 291 7.32 -12.01 -28.33
CA ALA A 291 6.95 -13.19 -29.12
C ALA A 291 8.02 -14.30 -29.07
N ALA A 292 9.31 -13.95 -29.14
CA ALA A 292 10.41 -14.90 -29.09
C ALA A 292 10.62 -15.49 -27.70
N HIS A 293 10.26 -14.75 -26.65
CA HIS A 293 10.52 -15.10 -25.25
C HIS A 293 9.25 -15.44 -24.46
N ARG A 294 8.35 -16.22 -25.07
CA ARG A 294 7.14 -16.73 -24.38
C ARG A 294 7.53 -17.83 -23.39
N PRO A 295 7.13 -17.72 -22.11
CA PRO A 295 7.36 -18.79 -21.15
C PRO A 295 6.38 -19.94 -21.33
N ASP A 296 6.83 -21.17 -21.06
CA ASP A 296 5.94 -22.34 -20.93
C ASP A 296 5.30 -22.40 -19.54
N VAL A 297 6.05 -21.94 -18.52
CA VAL A 297 5.64 -21.98 -17.13
C VAL A 297 5.82 -20.59 -16.49
N ILE A 298 4.79 -20.13 -15.79
CA ILE A 298 4.85 -18.91 -14.97
C ILE A 298 4.53 -19.25 -13.52
N VAL A 299 5.33 -18.75 -12.59
CA VAL A 299 4.98 -18.68 -11.17
C VAL A 299 4.79 -17.22 -10.80
N SER A 300 3.62 -16.85 -10.32
CA SER A 300 3.33 -15.47 -9.90
C SER A 300 2.98 -15.38 -8.43
N ALA A 301 3.39 -14.29 -7.79
CA ALA A 301 3.06 -13.97 -6.41
C ALA A 301 2.68 -12.48 -6.28
N GLY A 302 1.86 -12.18 -5.29
CA GLY A 302 1.36 -10.83 -5.06
C GLY A 302 0.39 -10.38 -6.16
N ARG A 303 0.29 -9.08 -6.36
CA ARG A 303 -0.64 -8.42 -7.28
C ARG A 303 0.14 -7.77 -8.44
N PRO A 304 0.48 -8.50 -9.49
CA PRO A 304 1.16 -7.95 -10.67
C PRO A 304 0.17 -7.12 -11.50
N GLY A 305 0.65 -6.09 -12.18
CA GLY A 305 -0.23 -5.32 -13.06
C GLY A 305 0.25 -3.91 -13.36
N LEU A 306 1.46 -3.55 -12.94
CA LEU A 306 2.02 -2.22 -13.17
C LEU A 306 2.38 -2.01 -14.65
N SER A 307 2.97 -3.02 -15.29
CA SER A 307 3.37 -3.00 -16.69
C SER A 307 2.34 -3.69 -17.59
N ARG A 308 1.93 -3.02 -18.68
CA ARG A 308 1.05 -3.63 -19.71
C ARG A 308 1.72 -4.83 -20.37
N GLY A 309 3.04 -4.78 -20.60
CA GLY A 309 3.81 -5.89 -21.17
C GLY A 309 3.83 -7.11 -20.26
N GLN A 310 3.94 -6.91 -18.95
CA GLN A 310 3.87 -7.98 -17.96
C GLN A 310 2.48 -8.66 -17.96
N LEU A 311 1.40 -7.87 -18.00
CA LEU A 311 0.04 -8.40 -18.12
C LEU A 311 -0.19 -9.14 -19.44
N ALA A 312 0.39 -8.65 -20.55
CA ALA A 312 0.33 -9.36 -21.83
C ALA A 312 1.10 -10.68 -21.79
N CYS A 313 2.26 -10.72 -21.11
CA CYS A 313 3.03 -11.95 -20.89
C CYS A 313 2.24 -12.98 -20.08
N LEU A 314 1.53 -12.57 -19.03
CA LEU A 314 0.63 -13.44 -18.26
C LEU A 314 -0.51 -14.00 -19.10
N ARG A 315 -1.08 -13.21 -20.00
CA ARG A 315 -2.16 -13.67 -20.89
C ARG A 315 -1.70 -14.68 -21.95
N GLY A 316 -0.44 -14.61 -22.34
CA GLY A 316 0.06 -15.33 -23.50
C GLY A 316 -0.43 -14.74 -24.83
N ALA A 317 -0.31 -15.48 -25.92
CA ALA A 317 -0.90 -15.10 -27.20
C ALA A 317 -2.41 -15.45 -27.23
N PRO A 318 -3.20 -14.82 -28.11
CA PRO A 318 -4.59 -15.17 -28.31
C PRO A 318 -4.74 -16.68 -28.62
N GLY A 319 -5.47 -17.39 -27.74
CA GLY A 319 -5.67 -18.84 -27.85
C GLY A 319 -4.49 -19.70 -27.37
N GLU A 320 -3.37 -19.11 -26.96
CA GLU A 320 -2.16 -19.81 -26.51
C GLU A 320 -1.69 -19.24 -25.16
N PRO A 321 -2.40 -19.48 -24.05
CA PRO A 321 -1.94 -19.08 -22.72
C PRO A 321 -0.68 -19.89 -22.33
N PRO A 322 0.05 -19.49 -21.29
CA PRO A 322 1.12 -20.30 -20.72
C PRO A 322 0.62 -21.73 -20.43
N ARG A 323 1.43 -22.74 -20.70
CA ARG A 323 1.05 -24.14 -20.44
C ARG A 323 0.73 -24.39 -18.97
N ARG A 324 1.41 -23.68 -18.10
CA ARG A 324 1.16 -23.73 -16.67
C ARG A 324 1.38 -22.35 -16.03
N HIS A 325 0.39 -21.87 -15.32
CA HIS A 325 0.48 -20.64 -14.53
C HIS A 325 0.09 -20.96 -13.08
N VAL A 326 1.09 -20.94 -12.20
CA VAL A 326 0.92 -21.16 -10.76
C VAL A 326 0.84 -19.80 -10.07
N VAL A 327 -0.29 -19.53 -9.43
CA VAL A 327 -0.48 -18.34 -8.59
C VAL A 327 -0.21 -18.72 -7.14
N LEU A 328 0.74 -18.05 -6.50
CA LEU A 328 0.98 -18.21 -5.06
C LEU A 328 0.06 -17.29 -4.27
N ALA A 329 -0.70 -17.88 -3.35
CA ALA A 329 -1.64 -17.19 -2.49
C ALA A 329 -1.30 -17.42 -1.02
N ALA A 330 -1.43 -16.36 -0.21
CA ALA A 330 -1.17 -16.43 1.23
C ALA A 330 -2.22 -17.24 2.00
N GLY A 331 -3.43 -17.42 1.43
CA GLY A 331 -4.53 -18.12 2.07
C GLY A 331 -5.72 -18.36 1.14
N PRO A 332 -6.71 -19.16 1.57
CA PRO A 332 -7.90 -19.46 0.78
C PRO A 332 -8.76 -18.21 0.55
N GLY A 333 -9.37 -18.14 -0.62
CA GLY A 333 -10.38 -17.16 -0.95
C GLY A 333 -9.91 -15.90 -1.68
N ARG A 334 -8.62 -15.58 -1.68
CA ARG A 334 -8.09 -14.45 -2.48
C ARG A 334 -6.77 -14.81 -3.13
N TRP A 335 -6.74 -14.79 -4.45
CA TRP A 335 -5.53 -14.86 -5.27
C TRP A 335 -5.62 -13.84 -6.40
N SER A 336 -4.48 -13.38 -6.87
CA SER A 336 -4.40 -12.36 -7.92
C SER A 336 -4.10 -13.02 -9.26
N ASP A 337 -5.10 -13.06 -10.15
CA ASP A 337 -4.97 -13.53 -11.53
C ASP A 337 -5.64 -12.55 -12.51
N PRO A 338 -5.03 -11.39 -12.77
CA PRO A 338 -5.60 -10.38 -13.65
C PRO A 338 -5.70 -10.84 -15.10
N ALA A 339 -4.97 -11.86 -15.49
CA ALA A 339 -4.99 -12.44 -16.82
C ALA A 339 -6.01 -13.59 -16.99
N ARG A 340 -6.50 -14.15 -15.88
CA ARG A 340 -7.39 -15.33 -15.86
C ARG A 340 -6.78 -16.55 -16.53
N THR A 341 -5.49 -16.79 -16.29
CA THR A 341 -4.70 -17.88 -16.87
C THR A 341 -4.19 -18.87 -15.84
N ALA A 342 -4.48 -18.65 -14.55
CA ALA A 342 -4.08 -19.55 -13.49
C ALA A 342 -4.58 -20.98 -13.74
N THR A 343 -3.64 -21.91 -13.82
CA THR A 343 -3.92 -23.35 -13.89
C THR A 343 -3.93 -23.95 -12.49
N ASP A 344 -3.15 -23.37 -11.59
CA ASP A 344 -3.00 -23.84 -10.20
C ASP A 344 -2.95 -22.64 -9.24
N VAL A 345 -3.50 -22.81 -8.05
CA VAL A 345 -3.32 -21.90 -6.91
C VAL A 345 -2.69 -22.70 -5.77
N ALA A 346 -1.60 -22.22 -5.22
CA ALA A 346 -0.83 -22.94 -4.19
C ALA A 346 -0.22 -22.00 -3.15
N GLY A 347 0.13 -22.53 -1.99
CA GLY A 347 0.86 -21.76 -0.96
C GLY A 347 2.36 -21.69 -1.23
N SER A 348 2.91 -22.70 -1.89
CA SER A 348 4.32 -22.77 -2.26
C SER A 348 4.55 -23.70 -3.44
N VAL A 349 5.72 -23.57 -4.06
CA VAL A 349 6.16 -24.43 -5.17
C VAL A 349 7.45 -25.13 -4.79
N ARG A 350 7.56 -26.42 -5.12
CA ARG A 350 8.80 -27.16 -5.14
C ARG A 350 9.10 -27.58 -6.58
N LEU A 351 10.33 -27.36 -7.03
CA LEU A 351 10.75 -27.79 -8.34
C LEU A 351 11.14 -29.27 -8.30
N ALA A 352 10.61 -30.06 -9.24
CA ALA A 352 11.07 -31.42 -9.46
C ALA A 352 12.53 -31.39 -9.96
N PRO A 353 13.33 -32.44 -9.71
CA PRO A 353 14.69 -32.50 -10.20
C PRO A 353 14.76 -32.27 -11.71
N GLY A 354 15.56 -31.28 -12.11
CA GLY A 354 15.82 -30.96 -13.51
C GLY A 354 16.96 -31.81 -14.11
N PRO A 355 17.28 -31.61 -15.39
CA PRO A 355 18.42 -32.21 -16.02
C PRO A 355 19.71 -31.82 -15.30
N ALA A 356 20.70 -32.72 -15.29
CA ALA A 356 22.02 -32.44 -14.74
C ALA A 356 22.68 -31.29 -15.53
N GLY A 357 23.09 -30.23 -14.83
CA GLY A 357 23.73 -29.04 -15.41
C GLY A 357 23.69 -27.86 -14.50
N ASP A 358 24.34 -26.77 -14.90
CA ASP A 358 24.25 -25.49 -14.18
C ASP A 358 23.00 -24.70 -14.66
N PRO A 359 21.94 -24.55 -13.84
CA PRO A 359 20.76 -23.81 -14.22
C PRO A 359 21.03 -22.32 -14.55
N ALA A 360 22.07 -21.75 -13.94
CA ALA A 360 22.48 -20.37 -14.20
C ALA A 360 23.07 -20.17 -15.61
N GLY A 361 23.52 -21.24 -16.24
CA GLY A 361 24.03 -21.27 -17.62
C GLY A 361 22.98 -21.56 -18.68
N SER A 362 21.68 -21.61 -18.34
CA SER A 362 20.62 -21.86 -19.31
C SER A 362 20.60 -20.81 -20.40
N ALA A 363 20.42 -21.24 -21.67
CA ALA A 363 20.33 -20.33 -22.81
C ALA A 363 19.15 -19.34 -22.67
N TRP A 364 18.06 -19.79 -22.06
CA TRP A 364 16.90 -18.97 -21.73
C TRP A 364 17.24 -17.79 -20.83
N LEU A 365 17.84 -18.03 -19.68
CA LEU A 365 18.22 -16.96 -18.74
C LEU A 365 19.31 -16.06 -19.33
N ALA A 366 20.27 -16.63 -20.07
CA ALA A 366 21.32 -15.86 -20.73
C ALA A 366 20.76 -14.87 -21.76
N ALA A 367 19.77 -15.26 -22.57
CA ALA A 367 19.12 -14.39 -23.53
C ALA A 367 18.40 -13.22 -22.85
N TRP A 368 17.65 -13.49 -21.79
CA TRP A 368 16.97 -12.46 -21.00
C TRP A 368 17.96 -11.48 -20.34
N ARG A 369 19.04 -11.98 -19.76
CA ARG A 369 20.09 -11.15 -19.14
C ARG A 369 20.80 -10.27 -20.15
N ALA A 370 21.13 -10.79 -21.33
CA ALA A 370 21.75 -10.01 -22.40
C ALA A 370 20.84 -8.87 -22.87
N ALA A 371 19.56 -9.16 -23.09
CA ALA A 371 18.58 -8.16 -23.48
C ALA A 371 18.35 -7.12 -22.39
N ASP A 372 18.25 -7.53 -21.11
CA ASP A 372 18.14 -6.61 -19.98
C ASP A 372 19.36 -5.69 -19.87
N ALA A 373 20.56 -6.21 -20.03
CA ALA A 373 21.79 -5.41 -20.00
C ALA A 373 21.80 -4.37 -21.12
N ALA A 374 21.40 -4.73 -22.35
CA ALA A 374 21.31 -3.81 -23.48
C ALA A 374 20.23 -2.73 -23.24
N ALA A 375 19.04 -3.11 -22.76
CA ALA A 375 17.97 -2.18 -22.45
C ALA A 375 18.36 -1.19 -21.33
N ARG A 376 19.08 -1.67 -20.31
CA ARG A 376 19.60 -0.81 -19.24
C ARG A 376 20.65 0.18 -19.75
N ALA A 377 21.58 -0.27 -20.59
CA ALA A 377 22.58 0.60 -21.18
C ALA A 377 21.93 1.70 -22.04
N ALA A 378 20.98 1.34 -22.89
CA ALA A 378 20.21 2.32 -23.66
C ALA A 378 19.43 3.30 -22.79
N SER A 379 18.80 2.82 -21.70
CA SER A 379 18.12 3.69 -20.73
C SER A 379 19.09 4.65 -20.04
N ASP A 380 20.29 4.19 -19.67
CA ASP A 380 21.32 5.02 -19.06
C ASP A 380 21.78 6.13 -20.00
N GLU A 381 22.00 5.80 -21.26
CA GLU A 381 22.37 6.76 -22.31
C GLU A 381 21.29 7.83 -22.52
N VAL A 382 20.02 7.40 -22.63
CA VAL A 382 18.88 8.31 -22.75
C VAL A 382 18.77 9.23 -21.55
N LEU A 383 18.89 8.70 -20.32
CA LEU A 383 18.81 9.50 -19.11
C LEU A 383 20.01 10.47 -18.96
N ALA A 384 21.16 10.14 -19.52
CA ALA A 384 22.31 11.02 -19.53
C ALA A 384 22.17 12.18 -20.53
N VAL A 385 21.54 11.94 -21.68
CA VAL A 385 21.39 12.92 -22.78
C VAL A 385 20.08 13.71 -22.70
N ALA A 386 19.01 13.13 -22.21
CA ALA A 386 17.67 13.72 -22.19
C ALA A 386 17.50 14.80 -21.11
N ARG A 387 18.54 15.56 -20.81
CA ARG A 387 18.50 16.66 -19.84
C ARG A 387 18.18 17.97 -20.58
N PRO A 388 17.11 18.68 -20.19
CA PRO A 388 16.81 20.00 -20.78
C PRO A 388 17.93 21.05 -20.50
N LEU A 389 18.72 20.83 -19.44
CA LEU A 389 19.92 21.56 -19.06
C LEU A 389 20.95 20.58 -18.51
N PRO A 390 22.26 20.84 -18.58
CA PRO A 390 23.27 20.09 -17.84
C PRO A 390 22.87 20.05 -16.36
N ASP A 391 22.80 18.85 -15.77
CA ASP A 391 22.41 18.59 -14.38
C ASP A 391 20.92 18.69 -14.03
N SER A 392 20.01 18.94 -14.98
CA SER A 392 18.58 18.91 -14.68
C SER A 392 18.10 17.49 -14.36
N LEU A 393 17.16 17.39 -13.42
CA LEU A 393 16.63 16.14 -12.90
C LEU A 393 15.33 15.77 -13.65
N SER A 394 15.31 14.60 -14.30
CA SER A 394 14.07 14.03 -14.84
C SER A 394 13.41 13.13 -13.81
N GLU A 395 12.07 12.94 -13.89
CA GLU A 395 11.32 12.06 -12.97
C GLU A 395 11.89 10.63 -12.92
N PRO A 396 12.23 9.98 -14.08
CA PRO A 396 12.89 8.68 -14.06
C PRO A 396 14.26 8.67 -13.37
N LEU A 397 15.09 9.72 -13.60
CA LEU A 397 16.38 9.84 -12.94
C LEU A 397 16.22 10.07 -11.44
N LEU A 398 15.23 10.88 -11.03
CA LEU A 398 14.87 11.08 -9.63
C LEU A 398 14.53 9.77 -8.96
N ALA A 399 13.58 9.00 -9.52
CA ALA A 399 13.14 7.72 -8.98
C ALA A 399 14.31 6.76 -8.79
N ARG A 400 15.19 6.64 -9.81
CA ARG A 400 16.38 5.81 -9.74
C ARG A 400 17.37 6.27 -8.67
N THR A 401 17.65 7.57 -8.62
CA THR A 401 18.62 8.13 -7.67
C THR A 401 18.10 8.01 -6.23
N LEU A 402 16.82 8.29 -6.00
CA LEU A 402 16.19 8.15 -4.70
C LEU A 402 16.28 6.71 -4.17
N ALA A 403 15.91 5.74 -5.00
CA ALA A 403 16.01 4.33 -4.64
C ALA A 403 17.45 3.88 -4.37
N ALA A 404 18.45 4.45 -5.06
CA ALA A 404 19.86 4.15 -4.86
C ALA A 404 20.46 4.85 -3.63
N ALA A 405 20.00 6.05 -3.30
CA ALA A 405 20.56 6.91 -2.24
C ALA A 405 20.06 6.53 -0.83
N LEU A 406 18.89 5.93 -0.72
CA LEU A 406 18.39 5.48 0.59
C LEU A 406 19.34 4.42 1.16
N PRO A 407 19.72 4.51 2.45
CA PRO A 407 20.59 3.52 3.07
C PRO A 407 19.91 2.15 3.22
N ASP A 408 20.70 1.14 3.47
CA ASP A 408 20.18 -0.19 3.84
C ASP A 408 19.40 -0.11 5.15
N GLY A 409 18.30 -0.84 5.22
CA GLY A 409 17.32 -0.72 6.30
C GLY A 409 16.33 0.42 6.09
N GLY A 410 16.45 1.22 5.02
CA GLY A 410 15.54 2.31 4.70
C GLY A 410 14.19 1.84 4.13
N LEU A 411 13.21 2.76 4.16
CA LEU A 411 11.87 2.59 3.59
C LEU A 411 11.65 3.58 2.45
N LEU A 412 11.15 3.09 1.31
CA LEU A 412 10.66 3.91 0.21
C LEU A 412 9.16 3.70 0.02
N TRP A 413 8.37 4.75 0.19
CA TRP A 413 6.96 4.77 -0.20
C TRP A 413 6.83 5.24 -1.64
N ALA A 414 6.27 4.41 -2.51
CA ALA A 414 6.06 4.73 -3.91
C ALA A 414 4.60 5.12 -4.16
N ALA A 415 4.36 6.38 -4.54
CA ALA A 415 3.03 6.84 -4.89
C ALA A 415 2.53 6.23 -6.20
N SER A 416 1.22 6.13 -6.31
CA SER A 416 0.53 5.75 -7.55
C SER A 416 0.83 6.74 -8.71
N SER A 417 0.39 6.42 -9.92
CA SER A 417 0.63 7.19 -11.16
C SER A 417 2.06 7.01 -11.70
N LEU A 418 2.80 8.09 -12.03
CA LEU A 418 4.16 8.02 -12.59
C LEU A 418 5.20 7.53 -11.58
N PRO A 419 5.22 7.95 -10.31
CA PRO A 419 6.28 7.60 -9.38
C PRO A 419 6.58 6.09 -9.29
N VAL A 420 5.57 5.26 -9.10
CA VAL A 420 5.75 3.80 -9.03
C VAL A 420 6.17 3.19 -10.37
N ARG A 421 5.75 3.81 -11.50
CA ARG A 421 6.15 3.37 -12.84
C ARG A 421 7.58 3.75 -13.18
N ASP A 422 8.03 4.93 -12.75
CA ASP A 422 9.42 5.34 -12.89
C ASP A 422 10.35 4.44 -12.07
N LEU A 423 9.94 4.08 -10.85
CA LEU A 423 10.66 3.07 -10.07
C LEU A 423 10.67 1.70 -10.78
N ASP A 424 9.54 1.28 -11.35
CA ASP A 424 9.45 0.00 -12.05
C ASP A 424 10.40 -0.09 -13.25
N GLN A 425 10.54 1.00 -14.00
CA GLN A 425 11.37 1.05 -15.19
C GLN A 425 12.85 1.34 -14.90
N HIS A 426 13.15 2.05 -13.82
CA HIS A 426 14.50 2.62 -13.63
C HIS A 426 15.20 2.22 -12.33
N MET A 427 14.49 1.71 -11.30
CA MET A 427 15.11 1.24 -10.07
C MET A 427 15.99 0.02 -10.35
N ARG A 428 17.26 0.08 -9.95
CA ARG A 428 18.19 -1.05 -10.05
C ARG A 428 17.88 -2.10 -8.98
N PRO A 429 18.17 -3.40 -9.25
CA PRO A 429 18.05 -4.43 -8.23
C PRO A 429 18.97 -4.13 -7.05
N ARG A 430 18.42 -4.20 -5.85
CA ARG A 430 19.19 -4.07 -4.61
C ARG A 430 18.51 -4.79 -3.44
N SER A 431 19.31 -5.22 -2.49
CA SER A 431 18.88 -5.66 -1.17
C SER A 431 18.84 -4.47 -0.21
N GLY A 432 18.30 -4.65 0.99
CA GLY A 432 18.37 -3.68 2.08
C GLY A 432 17.37 -2.52 2.00
N LEU A 433 16.61 -2.35 0.91
CA LEU A 433 15.56 -1.34 0.79
C LEU A 433 14.19 -2.01 0.85
N ARG A 434 13.33 -1.51 1.74
CA ARG A 434 11.91 -1.89 1.78
C ARG A 434 11.09 -0.92 0.96
N VAL A 435 10.36 -1.40 -0.04
CA VAL A 435 9.47 -0.57 -0.86
C VAL A 435 8.02 -0.91 -0.55
N LEU A 436 7.22 0.09 -0.22
CA LEU A 436 5.79 -0.01 0.01
C LEU A 436 5.02 0.93 -0.92
N ALA A 437 3.78 0.59 -1.23
CA ALA A 437 2.89 1.38 -2.08
C ALA A 437 1.42 1.04 -1.80
N SER A 438 0.50 1.95 -2.10
CA SER A 438 -0.93 1.63 -2.17
C SER A 438 -1.23 1.03 -3.53
N ARG A 439 -1.32 -0.31 -3.59
CA ARG A 439 -1.55 -1.06 -4.84
C ARG A 439 -2.84 -1.89 -4.81
N GLY A 440 -3.66 -1.75 -3.79
CA GLY A 440 -4.99 -2.34 -3.71
C GLY A 440 -5.92 -1.73 -4.75
N ALA A 441 -6.38 -0.52 -4.49
CA ALA A 441 -7.17 0.31 -5.41
C ALA A 441 -6.30 1.27 -6.23
N SER A 442 -5.08 1.53 -5.80
CA SER A 442 -4.08 2.36 -6.50
C SER A 442 -4.49 3.82 -6.67
N GLY A 443 -5.24 4.40 -5.72
CA GLY A 443 -5.60 5.81 -5.70
C GLY A 443 -4.41 6.75 -5.47
N ILE A 444 -4.61 8.05 -5.69
CA ILE A 444 -3.66 9.10 -5.33
C ILE A 444 -4.02 9.76 -4.00
N ASP A 445 -5.11 9.37 -3.40
CA ASP A 445 -5.65 9.83 -2.13
C ASP A 445 -4.85 9.30 -0.94
N GLY A 446 -4.66 10.12 0.09
CA GLY A 446 -4.06 9.75 1.36
C GLY A 446 -2.60 9.30 1.33
N LEU A 447 -1.86 9.59 0.25
CA LEU A 447 -0.51 9.02 0.08
C LEU A 447 0.55 9.63 0.99
N ILE A 448 0.39 10.91 1.39
CA ILE A 448 1.26 11.53 2.41
C ILE A 448 1.01 10.87 3.77
N SER A 449 -0.26 10.78 4.15
CA SER A 449 -0.67 10.17 5.42
C SER A 449 -0.23 8.72 5.54
N ALA A 450 -0.39 7.94 4.46
CA ALA A 450 0.05 6.55 4.40
C ALA A 450 1.58 6.42 4.49
N ALA A 451 2.33 7.30 3.83
CA ALA A 451 3.79 7.34 3.93
C ALA A 451 4.26 7.68 5.35
N ILE A 452 3.62 8.65 6.01
CA ILE A 452 3.89 9.01 7.41
C ILE A 452 3.62 7.81 8.33
N GLY A 453 2.46 7.17 8.18
CA GLY A 453 2.12 5.98 8.98
C GLY A 453 3.10 4.83 8.77
N ALA A 454 3.48 4.57 7.51
CA ALA A 454 4.45 3.54 7.18
C ALA A 454 5.83 3.83 7.77
N ALA A 455 6.29 5.08 7.72
CA ALA A 455 7.57 5.50 8.31
C ALA A 455 7.55 5.39 9.84
N CYS A 456 6.46 5.82 10.50
CA CYS A 456 6.29 5.68 11.95
C CYS A 456 6.39 4.20 12.39
N ALA A 457 5.67 3.31 11.73
CA ALA A 457 5.70 1.88 12.09
C ALA A 457 7.06 1.25 11.79
N HIS A 458 7.65 1.58 10.64
CA HIS A 458 8.96 1.06 10.23
C HIS A 458 10.06 1.42 11.23
N GLN A 459 10.12 2.69 11.65
CA GLN A 459 11.11 3.18 12.59
C GLN A 459 10.86 2.69 14.03
N ALA A 460 9.61 2.52 14.41
CA ALA A 460 9.24 1.93 15.69
C ALA A 460 9.69 0.46 15.82
N ASP A 461 9.79 -0.27 14.71
CA ASP A 461 10.34 -1.63 14.66
C ASP A 461 11.88 -1.64 14.41
N GLY A 462 12.56 -0.49 14.56
CA GLY A 462 14.02 -0.36 14.43
C GLY A 462 14.52 -0.16 13.00
N GLY A 463 13.65 0.16 12.06
CA GLY A 463 14.02 0.48 10.68
C GLY A 463 14.71 1.84 10.55
N GLY A 464 15.39 2.03 9.42
CA GLY A 464 16.13 3.25 9.09
C GLY A 464 15.24 4.40 8.58
N PRO A 465 15.88 5.43 7.98
CA PRO A 465 15.18 6.59 7.45
C PRO A 465 14.21 6.21 6.33
N ALA A 466 13.21 7.04 6.14
CA ALA A 466 12.17 6.82 5.14
C ALA A 466 12.14 7.94 4.09
N ALA A 467 11.74 7.61 2.87
CA ALA A 467 11.37 8.58 1.85
C ALA A 467 10.06 8.18 1.17
N ALA A 468 9.34 9.18 0.65
CA ALA A 468 8.19 8.97 -0.20
C ALA A 468 8.39 9.67 -1.54
N LEU A 469 8.21 8.96 -2.64
CA LEU A 469 8.22 9.54 -3.99
C LEU A 469 6.78 9.79 -4.43
N LEU A 470 6.44 11.06 -4.62
CA LEU A 470 5.09 11.54 -4.88
C LEU A 470 5.05 12.37 -6.18
N GLY A 471 3.91 12.36 -6.90
CA GLY A 471 3.59 13.40 -7.85
C GLY A 471 2.92 14.60 -7.15
N ASP A 472 2.93 15.76 -7.79
CA ASP A 472 2.33 17.00 -7.28
C ASP A 472 0.83 16.89 -7.02
N LEU A 473 0.06 16.28 -7.91
CA LEU A 473 -1.38 16.07 -7.69
C LEU A 473 -1.65 15.15 -6.50
N ALA A 474 -0.85 14.10 -6.31
CA ALA A 474 -0.98 13.23 -5.15
C ALA A 474 -0.62 13.96 -3.85
N PHE A 475 0.38 14.83 -3.89
CA PHE A 475 0.77 15.68 -2.77
C PHE A 475 -0.36 16.67 -2.41
N LEU A 476 -0.91 17.38 -3.41
CA LEU A 476 -2.01 18.33 -3.17
C LEU A 476 -3.28 17.62 -2.71
N HIS A 477 -3.56 16.43 -3.22
CA HIS A 477 -4.75 15.65 -2.86
C HIS A 477 -4.78 15.28 -1.37
N ASP A 478 -3.62 15.07 -0.74
CA ASP A 478 -3.50 14.72 0.69
C ASP A 478 -2.73 15.79 1.49
N ALA A 479 -2.80 17.06 1.09
CA ALA A 479 -2.12 18.15 1.78
C ALA A 479 -2.51 18.27 3.26
N ALA A 480 -3.75 17.88 3.63
CA ALA A 480 -4.20 17.83 5.02
C ALA A 480 -3.36 16.87 5.88
N GLY A 481 -2.79 15.82 5.29
CA GLY A 481 -1.90 14.89 5.97
C GLY A 481 -0.58 15.49 6.48
N LEU A 482 -0.19 16.67 5.97
CA LEU A 482 1.00 17.39 6.46
C LEU A 482 0.80 18.00 7.85
N PHE A 483 -0.45 18.26 8.26
CA PHE A 483 -0.75 18.93 9.52
C PHE A 483 -0.74 17.92 10.69
N ILE A 484 0.40 17.83 11.35
CA ILE A 484 0.65 16.96 12.49
C ILE A 484 0.71 17.83 13.75
N GLY A 485 -0.10 17.48 14.75
CA GLY A 485 -0.12 18.19 16.03
C GLY A 485 1.27 18.25 16.70
N PRO A 486 1.51 19.20 17.61
CA PRO A 486 2.82 19.37 18.25
C PRO A 486 3.25 18.15 19.08
N ASP A 487 2.30 17.47 19.70
CA ASP A 487 2.55 16.33 20.60
C ASP A 487 2.50 14.97 19.86
N GLU A 488 2.26 15.00 18.55
CA GLU A 488 2.13 13.80 17.74
C GLU A 488 3.47 13.26 17.26
N PRO A 489 3.65 11.93 17.16
CA PRO A 489 4.86 11.32 16.62
C PRO A 489 5.16 11.79 15.18
N ARG A 490 6.39 12.22 14.96
CA ARG A 490 6.91 12.64 13.66
C ARG A 490 8.02 11.69 13.23
N PRO A 491 7.89 10.99 12.10
CA PRO A 491 8.94 10.11 11.61
C PRO A 491 10.08 10.90 10.94
N ASP A 492 11.25 10.30 10.85
CA ASP A 492 12.30 10.73 9.92
C ASP A 492 11.88 10.34 8.50
N LEU A 493 11.25 11.26 7.79
CA LEU A 493 10.65 11.04 6.48
C LEU A 493 10.94 12.21 5.54
N CYS A 494 11.51 11.92 4.38
CA CYS A 494 11.67 12.86 3.28
C CYS A 494 10.55 12.65 2.24
N LEU A 495 9.69 13.66 2.04
CA LEU A 495 8.69 13.68 0.98
C LEU A 495 9.32 14.26 -0.29
N VAL A 496 9.58 13.43 -1.27
CA VAL A 496 10.18 13.82 -2.56
C VAL A 496 9.08 13.98 -3.59
N VAL A 497 8.80 15.22 -3.99
CA VAL A 497 7.70 15.56 -4.90
C VAL A 497 8.21 15.89 -6.28
N ALA A 498 7.85 15.04 -7.26
CA ALA A 498 8.05 15.33 -8.67
C ALA A 498 6.91 16.27 -9.14
N ASN A 499 7.22 17.56 -9.23
CA ASN A 499 6.22 18.57 -9.63
C ASN A 499 6.35 18.89 -11.12
N ASN A 500 5.39 18.40 -11.90
CA ASN A 500 5.26 18.72 -13.32
C ASN A 500 4.04 19.63 -13.59
N ASP A 501 3.49 20.26 -12.54
CA ASP A 501 2.33 21.14 -12.55
C ASP A 501 1.09 20.49 -13.14
N GLY A 502 0.81 19.25 -12.74
CA GLY A 502 -0.45 18.58 -13.08
C GLY A 502 -0.37 17.11 -13.47
N GLY A 503 -1.35 16.64 -14.23
CA GLY A 503 -1.54 15.25 -14.62
C GLY A 503 -0.61 14.78 -15.75
N GLY A 504 0.71 14.82 -15.56
CA GLY A 504 1.71 14.44 -16.57
C GLY A 504 1.52 13.06 -17.19
N ILE A 505 1.02 12.08 -16.42
CA ILE A 505 0.75 10.74 -16.92
C ILE A 505 -0.23 10.70 -18.11
N PHE A 506 -1.21 11.59 -18.14
CA PHE A 506 -2.23 11.59 -19.19
C PHE A 506 -1.66 11.97 -20.57
N SER A 507 -0.52 12.67 -20.61
CA SER A 507 0.19 12.96 -21.87
C SER A 507 0.82 11.72 -22.51
N LEU A 508 0.98 10.63 -21.75
CA LEU A 508 1.49 9.33 -22.20
C LEU A 508 0.37 8.34 -22.58
N LEU A 509 -0.89 8.73 -22.42
CA LEU A 509 -2.05 7.89 -22.65
C LEU A 509 -2.81 8.34 -23.92
N GLU A 510 -3.78 7.54 -24.33
CA GLU A 510 -4.56 7.74 -25.55
C GLU A 510 -5.33 9.06 -25.58
N GLN A 511 -5.70 9.59 -24.41
CA GLN A 511 -6.39 10.85 -24.23
C GLN A 511 -5.63 12.06 -24.78
N ALA A 512 -4.30 11.98 -24.85
CA ALA A 512 -3.47 13.05 -25.38
C ALA A 512 -3.72 13.32 -26.88
N ALA A 513 -4.30 12.35 -27.61
CA ALA A 513 -4.62 12.47 -29.03
C ALA A 513 -6.03 13.04 -29.31
N LEU A 514 -6.85 13.18 -28.28
CA LEU A 514 -8.23 13.63 -28.46
C LEU A 514 -8.28 15.15 -28.70
N PRO A 515 -9.21 15.64 -29.56
CA PRO A 515 -9.41 17.06 -29.83
C PRO A 515 -10.22 17.74 -28.70
N VAL A 516 -9.72 17.67 -27.48
CA VAL A 516 -10.32 18.27 -26.29
C VAL A 516 -9.33 19.25 -25.66
N PRO A 517 -9.77 20.20 -24.81
CA PRO A 517 -8.87 21.09 -24.08
C PRO A 517 -8.11 20.27 -23.01
N PHE A 518 -7.10 19.55 -23.46
CA PHE A 518 -6.33 18.57 -22.70
C PHE A 518 -5.84 19.12 -21.35
N GLU A 519 -5.28 20.33 -21.37
CA GLU A 519 -4.72 20.96 -20.17
C GLU A 519 -5.78 21.20 -19.09
N ARG A 520 -7.00 21.57 -19.50
CA ARG A 520 -8.11 21.78 -18.55
C ARG A 520 -8.69 20.49 -18.01
N VAL A 521 -8.80 19.46 -18.86
CA VAL A 521 -9.55 18.22 -18.53
C VAL A 521 -8.67 17.16 -17.88
N PHE A 522 -7.41 17.06 -18.32
CA PHE A 522 -6.48 16.03 -17.90
C PHE A 522 -5.19 16.59 -17.29
N GLY A 523 -4.60 17.60 -17.93
CA GLY A 523 -3.36 18.23 -17.45
C GLY A 523 -3.53 18.91 -16.10
N THR A 524 -4.68 19.56 -15.90
CA THR A 524 -5.09 20.21 -14.63
C THR A 524 -3.96 21.01 -13.95
N PRO A 525 -3.35 22.01 -14.65
CA PRO A 525 -2.31 22.82 -14.05
C PRO A 525 -2.83 23.54 -12.81
N HIS A 526 -2.07 23.48 -11.73
CA HIS A 526 -2.51 24.01 -10.45
C HIS A 526 -1.78 25.29 -10.02
N GLY A 527 -0.54 25.52 -10.48
CA GLY A 527 0.27 26.69 -10.11
C GLY A 527 0.51 26.85 -8.61
N ALA A 528 0.33 25.78 -7.81
CA ALA A 528 0.43 25.86 -6.36
C ALA A 528 1.89 26.01 -5.90
N ASP A 529 2.11 26.90 -4.94
CA ASP A 529 3.41 27.02 -4.27
C ASP A 529 3.50 26.00 -3.12
N LEU A 530 4.24 24.92 -3.36
CA LEU A 530 4.43 23.86 -2.38
C LEU A 530 5.33 24.31 -1.21
N SER A 531 6.17 25.32 -1.38
CA SER A 531 6.98 25.87 -0.28
C SER A 531 6.11 26.55 0.77
N SER A 532 5.10 27.27 0.34
CA SER A 532 4.11 27.89 1.24
C SER A 532 3.28 26.84 2.00
N LEU A 533 2.92 25.72 1.35
CA LEU A 533 2.24 24.59 2.02
C LEU A 533 3.14 23.93 3.08
N ALA A 534 4.41 23.70 2.75
CA ALA A 534 5.40 23.17 3.69
C ALA A 534 5.57 24.09 4.91
N ALA A 535 5.71 25.39 4.66
CA ALA A 535 5.83 26.40 5.73
C ALA A 535 4.59 26.44 6.63
N ALA A 536 3.37 26.39 6.05
CA ALA A 536 2.13 26.35 6.81
C ALA A 536 2.02 25.12 7.71
N ALA A 537 2.60 23.98 7.30
CA ALA A 537 2.65 22.75 8.06
C ALA A 537 3.86 22.65 9.01
N GLY A 538 4.73 23.67 9.05
CA GLY A 538 5.96 23.66 9.86
C GLY A 538 6.98 22.61 9.42
N ILE A 539 7.05 22.31 8.12
CA ILE A 539 7.93 21.29 7.54
C ILE A 539 9.08 21.98 6.79
N GLY A 540 10.30 21.45 6.93
CA GLY A 540 11.46 21.91 6.17
C GLY A 540 11.24 21.73 4.67
N TYR A 541 11.66 22.71 3.86
CA TYR A 541 11.51 22.70 2.41
C TYR A 541 12.85 22.85 1.72
N HIS A 542 13.10 21.98 0.74
CA HIS A 542 14.30 22.02 -0.10
C HIS A 542 13.89 21.93 -1.58
N ARG A 543 14.38 22.88 -2.38
CA ARG A 543 14.28 22.79 -3.82
C ARG A 543 15.45 21.99 -4.36
N LEU A 544 15.17 20.84 -4.96
CA LEU A 544 16.18 19.97 -5.52
C LEU A 544 16.38 20.28 -7.01
N GLU A 545 17.57 20.71 -7.38
CA GLU A 545 17.92 21.05 -8.76
C GLU A 545 18.77 19.96 -9.44
N ARG A 546 19.57 19.23 -8.65
CA ARG A 546 20.47 18.19 -9.15
C ARG A 546 20.26 16.87 -8.41
N ALA A 547 20.36 15.76 -9.14
CA ALA A 547 20.29 14.42 -8.55
C ALA A 547 21.39 14.18 -7.50
N ALA A 548 22.56 14.79 -7.68
CA ALA A 548 23.70 14.67 -6.78
C ALA A 548 23.45 15.24 -5.37
N ASP A 549 22.48 16.14 -5.22
CA ASP A 549 22.17 16.77 -3.93
C ASP A 549 21.24 15.87 -3.06
N LEU A 550 20.57 14.90 -3.66
CA LEU A 550 19.62 14.03 -2.97
C LEU A 550 20.25 13.17 -1.85
N PRO A 551 21.43 12.54 -2.01
CA PRO A 551 22.04 11.76 -0.94
C PRO A 551 22.33 12.58 0.33
N ALA A 552 22.71 13.85 0.18
CA ALA A 552 22.96 14.73 1.32
C ALA A 552 21.69 15.05 2.12
N LEU A 553 20.53 15.13 1.44
CA LEU A 553 19.23 15.34 2.09
C LEU A 553 18.75 14.09 2.84
N LEU A 554 19.12 12.89 2.36
CA LEU A 554 18.70 11.62 2.95
C LEU A 554 19.64 11.10 4.04
N GLY A 555 20.90 11.53 4.04
CA GLY A 555 21.95 11.06 4.94
C GLY A 555 22.40 12.08 6.01
N GLY A 556 21.93 13.32 5.95
CA GLY A 556 22.21 14.33 6.95
C GLY A 556 21.55 13.98 8.29
N PRO A 557 22.18 14.28 9.46
CA PRO A 557 21.49 14.21 10.72
C PRO A 557 20.24 15.09 10.61
N ALA A 558 19.08 14.51 10.89
CA ALA A 558 17.82 15.24 10.92
C ALA A 558 18.00 16.47 11.83
N GLN A 559 18.06 17.65 11.24
CA GLN A 559 18.06 18.89 12.01
C GLN A 559 16.65 19.10 12.57
N GLY A 560 16.39 18.47 13.72
CA GLY A 560 15.09 18.40 14.37
C GLY A 560 14.25 17.25 13.81
N ALA A 561 13.79 16.36 14.68
CA ALA A 561 12.84 15.29 14.32
C ALA A 561 11.64 15.88 13.59
N GLY A 562 11.47 15.55 12.31
CA GLY A 562 10.35 16.07 11.52
C GLY A 562 10.46 15.75 10.03
N ALA A 563 9.33 15.66 9.38
CA ALA A 563 9.25 15.46 7.93
C ALA A 563 9.92 16.62 7.17
N GLN A 564 10.66 16.31 6.12
CA GLN A 564 11.26 17.29 5.20
C GLN A 564 10.61 17.13 3.82
N LEU A 565 10.34 18.24 3.16
CA LEU A 565 9.84 18.27 1.80
C LEU A 565 10.99 18.62 0.84
N ALA A 566 11.40 17.67 -0.01
CA ALA A 566 12.26 17.92 -1.14
C ALA A 566 11.40 18.03 -2.40
N ARG A 567 11.48 19.17 -3.10
CA ARG A 567 10.71 19.42 -4.33
C ARG A 567 11.64 19.49 -5.53
N ILE A 568 11.20 18.88 -6.63
CA ILE A 568 11.75 19.10 -7.96
C ILE A 568 10.73 19.85 -8.80
N GLU A 569 11.11 21.04 -9.29
CA GLU A 569 10.33 21.73 -10.32
C GLU A 569 10.79 21.28 -11.70
N ARG A 570 9.84 20.86 -12.50
CA ARG A 570 10.03 20.68 -13.94
C ARG A 570 9.17 21.69 -14.67
N ALA A 571 9.79 22.45 -15.57
CA ALA A 571 9.02 23.17 -16.57
C ALA A 571 8.18 22.14 -17.33
N ARG A 572 6.88 22.37 -17.52
CA ARG A 572 6.01 21.59 -18.40
C ARG A 572 6.67 21.48 -19.76
N SER A 573 7.37 20.40 -19.99
CA SER A 573 8.29 20.39 -21.10
C SER A 573 7.68 19.77 -22.33
N GLN A 574 8.04 20.35 -23.43
CA GLN A 574 8.22 19.80 -24.76
C GLN A 574 8.61 18.29 -24.78
N TYR A 575 9.06 17.68 -23.67
CA TYR A 575 9.49 16.28 -23.59
C TYR A 575 8.32 15.29 -23.69
N ALA A 576 7.22 15.53 -22.99
CA ALA A 576 6.02 14.69 -23.15
C ALA A 576 5.46 14.80 -24.57
N ARG A 577 5.48 16.01 -25.16
CA ARG A 577 5.10 16.23 -26.56
C ARG A 577 6.07 15.55 -27.54
N SER A 578 7.37 15.52 -27.25
CA SER A 578 8.37 14.89 -28.12
C SER A 578 8.33 13.36 -28.09
N GLN A 579 8.10 12.75 -26.94
CA GLN A 579 7.93 11.29 -26.80
C GLN A 579 6.64 10.83 -27.49
N TYR A 580 5.55 11.54 -27.28
CA TYR A 580 4.29 11.22 -27.94
C TYR A 580 4.36 11.43 -29.46
N ALA A 581 4.96 12.52 -29.92
CA ALA A 581 5.20 12.77 -31.34
C ALA A 581 6.09 11.69 -31.96
N ARG A 582 7.11 11.18 -31.26
CA ARG A 582 7.95 10.07 -31.73
C ARG A 582 7.19 8.75 -31.78
N SER A 583 6.32 8.46 -30.81
CA SER A 583 5.49 7.26 -30.81
C SER A 583 4.42 7.29 -31.92
N GLN A 584 3.83 8.45 -32.19
CA GLN A 584 2.92 8.66 -33.32
C GLN A 584 3.63 8.53 -34.67
N TYR A 585 4.84 9.09 -34.80
CA TYR A 585 5.65 8.98 -36.00
C TYR A 585 6.07 7.54 -36.30
N ALA A 586 6.39 6.76 -35.28
CA ALA A 586 6.68 5.33 -35.42
C ALA A 586 5.42 4.54 -35.84
N ARG A 587 4.24 4.85 -35.29
CA ARG A 587 2.95 4.22 -35.66
C ARG A 587 2.53 4.59 -37.09
N SER A 588 2.72 5.83 -37.52
CA SER A 588 2.36 6.28 -38.88
C SER A 588 3.26 5.70 -39.96
N ARG A 589 4.50 5.34 -39.66
CA ARG A 589 5.39 4.61 -40.59
C ARG A 589 5.10 3.11 -40.65
N GLY A 590 4.73 2.47 -39.53
CA GLY A 590 4.35 1.07 -39.48
C GLY A 590 3.03 0.77 -40.23
N GLY A 591 2.08 1.73 -40.23
CA GLY A 591 0.78 1.59 -40.93
C GLY A 591 0.83 1.80 -42.46
N ARG A 592 1.90 2.41 -43.00
CA ARG A 592 2.05 2.61 -44.47
C ARG A 592 2.80 1.48 -45.18
N ALA A 593 3.45 0.58 -44.46
CA ALA A 593 4.14 -0.56 -45.07
C ALA A 593 3.20 -1.75 -45.37
N GLY A 594 1.93 -1.75 -44.91
CA GLY A 594 0.96 -2.81 -45.13
C GLY A 594 -0.08 -2.55 -46.23
N GLY A 595 -0.03 -1.39 -46.94
CA GLY A 595 -1.09 -0.95 -47.85
C GLY A 595 -0.74 -0.92 -49.34
N ALA A 596 0.37 -1.53 -49.77
CA ALA A 596 0.78 -1.48 -51.20
C ALA A 596 1.07 -2.87 -51.77
N ALA A 597 0.10 -3.78 -51.71
CA ALA A 597 0.10 -5.00 -52.53
C ALA A 597 -1.32 -5.48 -52.71
N GLY A 598 -1.92 -5.14 -53.82
CA GLY A 598 -3.18 -5.76 -54.29
C GLY A 598 -4.11 -4.82 -55.04
N ASP A 599 -3.68 -4.35 -56.21
CA ASP A 599 -4.63 -4.12 -57.31
C ASP A 599 -3.90 -4.08 -58.66
N ARG A 600 -3.83 -5.21 -59.32
CA ARG A 600 -3.67 -5.35 -60.80
C ARG A 600 -4.18 -6.71 -61.24
N GLY A 601 -5.23 -6.66 -62.06
CA GLY A 601 -5.59 -7.70 -63.01
C GLY A 601 -6.99 -8.28 -62.79
N GLY A 602 -7.96 -7.90 -63.53
CA GLY A 602 -8.24 -8.22 -64.88
C GLY A 602 -9.57 -8.92 -64.97
N GLY A 603 -10.42 -8.49 -65.89
CA GLY A 603 -11.56 -9.22 -66.44
C GLY A 603 -12.92 -8.65 -66.15
#